data_8189621a12429fdde7e8958a4c4d8e61
#
_entry.id   8189621a12429fdde7e8958a4c4d8e61
#
_cell.length_a   1.000
_cell.length_b   1.000
_cell.length_c   1.000
_cell.angle_alpha   90.00
_cell.angle_beta   90.00
_cell.angle_gamma   90.00
#
_symmetry.space_group_name_H-M   'P 1'
#
loop_
_entity.id
_entity.type
_entity.pdbx_description
1 polymer ?
#
loop_
_entity_poly.entity_id
_entity_poly.type
_entity_poly.pdbx_seq_one_letter_code
_entity_poly.pdbx_strand_id
1 'polypeptide(L)'
;MLLRRPLLSLFFGLATSFPASATLSESHGYAQFGALKYPASFTHFDWVNPEAPKGGTLRIMAAGSFDTLNPYTLKGTSPVATANFLQYGVTELNEPLMVGTGLYDPSGDEPASSYGLIASSVEYSEDRSWVVFNLRPEARFHDGKPITAYDVAFSYRLLLKEGHPQYRTSLQEVKRVDILNRHRVRFVLKRADNPLLILRLGELPVLPQHYWKGRDFKATTFEPPLGSGPYRITRVNPGRGLTFERVQDWWGAALPANRGKYNFDRVEVDFYRDSHVAFEAFKAGEFDFYIEQQAKNWANNYRFPAVTRGDVVRAEIPHQIPTQTQALFMNTRRATFEDARVREALGLMFDFEWTNRTLFNSSYTRAASYYPNSEFSAKGKPLGAEWLMLSPFRGQLPARLFTEPFTMPVTDGRGIPRETMRHALGLLAEAGFKPSGQRLTNAKGQPLRFEILLVNPNLERILQPFTENLASIGIQANLRTVDRAQYKQRLDRFEFDMILLTLPQTLSPGLEQALYFHSSQASVKGGRNYAGIHDPVVDALLEKLLSARTRDEQVAATRALDRVLLWQHYTIPNWYIDYHRLAYRNRFAFVATPPYTLGLRSWWLKPTETTQ
;
A
#
# COMPACT_ATOMS: atom_id res chain seq x y z
N MET A 1 71.81 47.17 40.71
CA MET A 1 71.16 47.19 39.39
C MET A 1 70.30 45.91 39.29
N LEU A 2 69.05 46.03 39.71
CA LEU A 2 68.14 44.90 39.90
C LEU A 2 67.06 44.96 38.81
N LEU A 3 67.01 43.94 37.90
CA LEU A 3 66.02 43.78 36.85
C LEU A 3 64.82 43.07 37.41
N ARG A 4 63.69 43.74 37.42
CA ARG A 4 62.35 43.13 37.71
C ARG A 4 61.79 42.49 36.44
N ARG A 5 61.40 41.21 36.54
CA ARG A 5 60.56 40.49 35.55
C ARG A 5 59.07 40.61 35.91
N PRO A 6 58.15 40.82 34.97
CA PRO A 6 56.74 40.77 35.28
C PRO A 6 56.21 39.30 35.17
N LEU A 7 55.39 38.92 36.13
CA LEU A 7 54.56 37.67 36.12
C LEU A 7 53.42 37.84 35.12
N LEU A 8 53.32 36.91 34.16
CA LEU A 8 52.14 36.72 33.28
C LEU A 8 51.17 35.82 33.97
N SER A 9 49.99 36.33 34.37
CA SER A 9 48.87 35.54 34.91
C SER A 9 48.09 34.94 33.77
N LEU A 10 48.11 33.61 33.64
CA LEU A 10 47.26 32.86 32.70
C LEU A 10 45.85 32.77 33.32
N PHE A 11 44.87 33.46 32.72
CA PHE A 11 43.46 33.24 33.00
C PHE A 11 42.98 32.01 32.20
N PHE A 12 42.70 30.91 32.88
CA PHE A 12 41.99 29.77 32.33
C PHE A 12 40.49 30.12 32.31
N GLY A 13 39.99 30.51 31.15
CA GLY A 13 38.53 30.64 30.93
C GLY A 13 37.88 29.26 30.89
N LEU A 14 37.10 28.89 31.90
CA LEU A 14 36.16 27.78 31.83
C LEU A 14 35.09 28.14 30.78
N ALA A 15 35.19 27.55 29.60
CA ALA A 15 34.09 27.53 28.65
C ALA A 15 32.99 26.58 29.17
N THR A 16 31.97 27.14 29.80
CA THR A 16 30.75 26.43 30.09
C THR A 16 30.04 26.13 28.76
N SER A 17 30.14 24.89 28.29
CA SER A 17 29.32 24.38 27.19
C SER A 17 27.86 24.34 27.66
N PHE A 18 27.06 25.31 27.25
CA PHE A 18 25.62 25.21 27.33
C PHE A 18 25.21 24.02 26.45
N PRO A 19 24.37 23.10 26.97
CA PRO A 19 23.79 22.08 26.11
C PRO A 19 23.00 22.81 25.00
N ALA A 20 23.28 22.47 23.74
CA ALA A 20 22.51 22.94 22.62
C ALA A 20 21.02 22.61 22.90
N SER A 21 20.21 23.64 23.02
CA SER A 21 18.74 23.48 23.09
C SER A 21 18.35 22.71 21.84
N ALA A 22 17.87 21.49 22.01
CA ALA A 22 17.29 20.70 20.93
C ALA A 22 16.23 21.56 20.26
N THR A 23 16.43 21.88 18.99
CA THR A 23 15.49 22.70 18.21
C THR A 23 14.17 21.96 18.16
N LEU A 24 13.16 22.52 18.83
CA LEU A 24 11.79 22.05 18.81
C LEU A 24 11.18 22.45 17.46
N SER A 25 10.74 21.47 16.68
CA SER A 25 9.96 21.72 15.47
C SER A 25 8.48 21.55 15.80
N GLU A 26 7.73 22.64 15.81
CA GLU A 26 6.27 22.60 15.89
C GLU A 26 5.67 22.86 14.51
N SER A 27 4.73 22.04 14.08
CA SER A 27 4.12 22.12 12.76
C SER A 27 2.63 21.74 12.79
N HIS A 28 1.87 22.29 11.85
CA HIS A 28 0.45 21.95 11.60
C HIS A 28 0.26 20.57 10.97
N GLY A 29 1.35 19.89 10.64
CA GLY A 29 1.38 18.56 10.06
C GLY A 29 2.76 17.95 10.15
N TYR A 30 2.93 16.75 9.61
CA TYR A 30 4.18 16.04 9.60
C TYR A 30 4.42 15.40 8.22
N ALA A 31 5.59 15.64 7.64
CA ALA A 31 6.09 14.94 6.48
C ALA A 31 7.22 14.00 6.89
N GLN A 32 7.25 12.79 6.35
CA GLN A 32 8.35 11.86 6.57
C GLN A 32 9.66 12.44 6.07
N PHE A 33 9.62 13.13 4.94
CA PHE A 33 10.77 13.79 4.31
C PHE A 33 10.40 15.19 3.86
N GLY A 34 11.33 16.13 4.06
CA GLY A 34 11.19 17.49 3.56
C GLY A 34 10.09 18.32 4.23
N ALA A 35 9.55 19.27 3.49
CA ALA A 35 8.47 20.16 3.93
C ALA A 35 7.11 19.62 3.47
N LEU A 36 6.06 20.00 4.19
CA LEU A 36 4.67 19.76 3.79
C LEU A 36 4.34 20.55 2.51
N LYS A 37 3.56 19.93 1.61
CA LYS A 37 3.06 20.59 0.40
C LYS A 37 2.16 21.78 0.73
N TYR A 38 1.25 21.60 1.68
CA TYR A 38 0.32 22.65 2.10
C TYR A 38 0.89 23.44 3.27
N PRO A 39 1.00 24.80 3.16
CA PRO A 39 1.50 25.65 4.24
C PRO A 39 0.51 25.70 5.42
N ALA A 40 0.94 26.18 6.58
CA ALA A 40 0.09 26.29 7.77
C ALA A 40 -1.16 27.15 7.56
N SER A 41 -1.15 28.03 6.57
CA SER A 41 -2.26 28.91 6.20
C SER A 41 -3.21 28.30 5.14
N PHE A 42 -3.02 27.04 4.73
CA PHE A 42 -3.91 26.43 3.73
C PHE A 42 -5.35 26.37 4.25
N THR A 43 -6.31 26.52 3.35
CA THR A 43 -7.73 26.55 3.67
C THR A 43 -8.50 25.31 3.23
N HIS A 44 -7.96 24.56 2.28
CA HIS A 44 -8.45 23.29 1.76
C HIS A 44 -7.39 22.64 0.90
N PHE A 45 -7.52 21.37 0.56
CA PHE A 45 -6.69 20.70 -0.42
C PHE A 45 -7.03 21.14 -1.86
N ASP A 46 -6.08 21.16 -2.78
CA ASP A 46 -6.25 21.65 -4.17
C ASP A 46 -7.29 20.84 -4.97
N TRP A 47 -7.53 19.60 -4.60
CA TRP A 47 -8.40 18.66 -5.31
C TRP A 47 -9.85 18.62 -4.79
N VAL A 48 -10.25 19.52 -3.91
CA VAL A 48 -11.62 19.63 -3.40
C VAL A 48 -12.29 20.94 -3.86
N ASN A 49 -13.61 20.94 -3.91
CA ASN A 49 -14.38 22.17 -3.99
C ASN A 49 -14.77 22.57 -2.56
N PRO A 50 -14.20 23.65 -1.99
CA PRO A 50 -14.51 24.07 -0.62
C PRO A 50 -15.97 24.48 -0.43
N GLU A 51 -16.65 24.86 -1.52
CA GLU A 51 -18.06 25.26 -1.54
C GLU A 51 -18.99 24.17 -2.10
N ALA A 52 -18.52 22.90 -2.12
CA ALA A 52 -19.33 21.78 -2.59
C ALA A 52 -20.66 21.70 -1.82
N PRO A 53 -21.82 21.65 -2.52
CA PRO A 53 -23.10 21.56 -1.86
C PRO A 53 -23.20 20.29 -1.02
N LYS A 54 -23.77 20.46 0.18
CA LYS A 54 -24.07 19.33 1.07
C LYS A 54 -25.48 18.85 0.79
N GLY A 55 -25.69 17.54 0.78
CA GLY A 55 -27.03 16.97 0.65
C GLY A 55 -27.11 15.64 -0.05
N GLY A 56 -28.27 15.02 0.05
CA GLY A 56 -28.65 13.83 -0.66
C GLY A 56 -28.01 12.53 -0.16
N THR A 57 -28.20 11.47 -0.94
CA THR A 57 -27.78 10.10 -0.60
C THR A 57 -26.81 9.56 -1.62
N LEU A 58 -25.70 9.00 -1.12
CA LEU A 58 -24.78 8.16 -1.88
C LEU A 58 -25.08 6.70 -1.56
N ARG A 59 -25.34 5.89 -2.58
CA ARG A 59 -25.53 4.44 -2.45
C ARG A 59 -24.32 3.71 -3.01
N ILE A 60 -23.74 2.85 -2.21
CA ILE A 60 -22.53 2.11 -2.57
C ILE A 60 -22.68 0.61 -2.29
N MET A 61 -21.91 -0.19 -3.00
CA MET A 61 -21.80 -1.62 -2.76
C MET A 61 -20.51 -1.94 -2.00
N ALA A 62 -20.57 -2.96 -1.15
CA ALA A 62 -19.40 -3.60 -0.57
C ALA A 62 -19.41 -5.11 -0.90
N ALA A 63 -18.21 -5.68 -1.12
CA ALA A 63 -18.09 -7.10 -1.38
C ALA A 63 -18.10 -7.92 -0.08
N GLY A 64 -18.82 -9.04 -0.07
CA GLY A 64 -18.82 -9.97 1.06
C GLY A 64 -19.99 -9.78 2.02
N SER A 65 -19.70 -9.74 3.31
CA SER A 65 -20.67 -9.64 4.41
C SER A 65 -19.91 -9.21 5.68
N PHE A 66 -20.63 -8.87 6.74
CA PHE A 66 -20.06 -8.55 8.05
C PHE A 66 -20.84 -9.22 9.18
N ASP A 67 -20.18 -9.48 10.30
CA ASP A 67 -20.77 -10.06 11.52
C ASP A 67 -20.35 -9.29 12.80
N THR A 68 -19.63 -8.19 12.65
CA THR A 68 -19.29 -7.26 13.73
C THR A 68 -19.15 -5.85 13.18
N LEU A 69 -19.41 -4.82 14.02
CA LEU A 69 -19.14 -3.42 13.71
C LEU A 69 -17.83 -2.93 14.34
N ASN A 70 -17.09 -3.78 15.08
CA ASN A 70 -15.79 -3.40 15.62
C ASN A 70 -14.68 -3.62 14.58
N PRO A 71 -14.06 -2.56 14.02
CA PRO A 71 -13.04 -2.69 12.99
C PRO A 71 -11.63 -2.95 13.54
N TYR A 72 -11.46 -2.94 14.85
CA TYR A 72 -10.14 -2.89 15.50
C TYR A 72 -9.62 -4.24 15.98
N THR A 73 -10.41 -5.31 15.85
CA THR A 73 -10.06 -6.65 16.34
C THR A 73 -10.01 -7.71 15.24
N LEU A 74 -9.45 -8.89 15.55
CA LEU A 74 -9.46 -10.04 14.64
C LEU A 74 -10.75 -10.86 14.69
N LYS A 75 -11.57 -10.68 15.72
CA LYS A 75 -12.74 -11.50 15.92
C LYS A 75 -13.89 -10.96 15.07
N GLY A 76 -14.42 -11.81 14.21
CA GLY A 76 -15.46 -11.45 13.27
C GLY A 76 -14.93 -10.78 12.00
N THR A 77 -15.86 -10.48 11.10
CA THR A 77 -15.63 -9.77 9.84
C THR A 77 -16.25 -8.38 9.95
N SER A 78 -15.42 -7.35 10.07
CA SER A 78 -15.87 -5.97 10.09
C SER A 78 -16.22 -5.47 8.69
N PRO A 79 -17.20 -4.55 8.52
CA PRO A 79 -17.51 -3.92 7.24
C PRO A 79 -16.29 -3.28 6.57
N VAL A 80 -15.38 -2.70 7.35
CA VAL A 80 -14.16 -2.04 6.86
C VAL A 80 -13.11 -3.03 6.33
N ALA A 81 -13.22 -4.32 6.63
CA ALA A 81 -12.30 -5.34 6.11
C ALA A 81 -12.53 -5.65 4.63
N THR A 82 -13.60 -5.16 4.02
CA THR A 82 -13.84 -5.33 2.60
C THR A 82 -13.13 -4.24 1.79
N ALA A 83 -12.30 -4.64 0.83
CA ALA A 83 -11.43 -3.73 0.06
C ALA A 83 -12.18 -2.56 -0.59
N ASN A 84 -13.41 -2.79 -1.07
CA ASN A 84 -14.21 -1.75 -1.70
C ASN A 84 -14.73 -0.72 -0.70
N PHE A 85 -15.01 -1.11 0.53
CA PHE A 85 -15.52 -0.20 1.56
C PHE A 85 -14.47 0.86 1.96
N LEU A 86 -13.19 0.49 2.03
CA LEU A 86 -12.10 1.40 2.34
C LEU A 86 -11.88 2.47 1.26
N GLN A 87 -12.16 2.16 -0.01
CA GLN A 87 -12.03 3.11 -1.11
C GLN A 87 -13.03 4.25 -1.04
N TYR A 88 -14.16 4.06 -0.38
CA TYR A 88 -15.27 5.03 -0.32
C TYR A 88 -15.16 6.05 0.81
N GLY A 89 -14.19 5.89 1.70
CA GLY A 89 -13.88 6.90 2.70
C GLY A 89 -14.91 7.16 3.78
N VAL A 90 -15.86 6.27 3.99
CA VAL A 90 -16.94 6.40 4.98
C VAL A 90 -16.68 5.63 6.26
N THR A 91 -15.48 5.08 6.42
CA THR A 91 -15.17 4.01 7.37
C THR A 91 -14.63 4.48 8.70
N GLU A 92 -14.29 5.76 8.82
CA GLU A 92 -13.66 6.27 10.02
C GLU A 92 -14.72 6.73 11.02
N LEU A 93 -15.12 5.78 11.86
CA LEU A 93 -16.04 6.08 12.95
C LEU A 93 -15.35 6.92 14.04
N ASN A 94 -14.06 6.71 14.25
CA ASN A 94 -13.23 7.43 15.20
C ASN A 94 -12.10 8.14 14.47
N GLU A 95 -12.06 9.45 14.59
CA GLU A 95 -11.03 10.27 13.97
C GLU A 95 -9.64 9.97 14.54
N PRO A 96 -8.59 9.99 13.69
CA PRO A 96 -7.22 9.92 14.12
C PRO A 96 -6.68 11.28 14.61
N LEU A 97 -5.46 11.27 15.15
CA LEU A 97 -4.78 12.51 15.55
C LEU A 97 -4.49 13.43 14.36
N MET A 98 -4.12 12.83 13.24
CA MET A 98 -3.79 13.52 12.00
C MET A 98 -4.40 12.78 10.82
N VAL A 99 -4.72 13.50 9.74
CA VAL A 99 -5.28 12.97 8.49
C VAL A 99 -4.28 13.14 7.34
N GLY A 100 -4.21 12.17 6.49
CA GLY A 100 -3.33 12.13 5.32
C GLY A 100 -2.56 10.84 5.28
N THR A 101 -1.76 10.64 4.28
CA THR A 101 -0.92 9.52 3.87
C THR A 101 -0.89 8.22 4.68
N GLY A 102 -2.01 7.78 5.20
CA GLY A 102 -2.19 6.38 5.54
C GLY A 102 -2.26 5.54 4.27
N LEU A 103 -2.13 4.23 4.42
CA LEU A 103 -2.32 3.29 3.31
C LEU A 103 -3.69 3.47 2.61
N TYR A 104 -4.64 4.09 3.30
CA TYR A 104 -6.05 4.16 2.92
C TYR A 104 -6.61 5.57 2.79
N ASP A 105 -5.91 6.61 3.27
CA ASP A 105 -6.35 8.01 3.13
C ASP A 105 -5.17 8.98 3.03
N PRO A 106 -4.47 9.01 1.90
CA PRO A 106 -3.54 10.09 1.64
C PRO A 106 -4.31 11.41 1.56
N SER A 107 -3.60 12.54 1.74
CA SER A 107 -4.13 13.86 1.39
C SER A 107 -4.63 13.90 -0.07
N GLY A 108 -4.31 12.88 -0.83
CA GLY A 108 -4.72 12.64 -2.20
C GLY A 108 -3.63 12.97 -3.20
N ASP A 109 -2.77 13.91 -2.91
CA ASP A 109 -1.78 14.48 -3.82
C ASP A 109 -0.39 14.67 -3.20
N GLU A 110 -0.17 14.14 -1.99
CA GLU A 110 1.11 14.21 -1.30
C GLU A 110 1.42 12.89 -0.57
N PRO A 111 2.49 12.18 -0.94
CA PRO A 111 2.86 10.94 -0.28
C PRO A 111 3.57 11.20 1.07
N ALA A 112 3.42 10.27 2.01
CA ALA A 112 4.16 10.23 3.28
C ALA A 112 4.06 11.51 4.14
N SER A 113 2.88 12.16 4.13
CA SER A 113 2.57 13.37 4.89
C SER A 113 1.22 13.25 5.57
N SER A 114 1.03 13.98 6.67
CA SER A 114 -0.24 14.08 7.39
C SER A 114 -0.44 15.46 7.99
N TYR A 115 -1.69 15.87 8.12
CA TYR A 115 -2.13 17.19 8.58
C TYR A 115 -2.97 17.06 9.84
N GLY A 116 -2.91 18.06 10.70
CA GLY A 116 -3.61 18.03 11.97
C GLY A 116 -5.12 17.88 11.83
N LEU A 117 -5.68 16.92 12.60
CA LEU A 117 -7.12 16.67 12.72
C LEU A 117 -7.54 16.80 14.19
N ILE A 118 -7.56 15.75 15.01
CA ILE A 118 -7.73 15.89 16.46
C ILE A 118 -6.54 16.68 17.06
N ALA A 119 -5.32 16.45 16.57
CA ALA A 119 -4.19 17.31 16.87
C ALA A 119 -4.26 18.61 16.05
N SER A 120 -4.04 19.76 16.68
CA SER A 120 -3.88 21.05 16.01
C SER A 120 -2.46 21.23 15.46
N SER A 121 -1.48 20.67 16.19
CA SER A 121 -0.07 20.69 15.82
C SER A 121 0.65 19.46 16.38
N VAL A 122 1.85 19.24 15.84
CA VAL A 122 2.77 18.20 16.28
C VAL A 122 4.13 18.83 16.57
N GLU A 123 4.74 18.44 17.70
CA GLU A 123 6.09 18.80 18.08
C GLU A 123 6.96 17.56 18.13
N TYR A 124 8.19 17.61 17.66
CA TYR A 124 9.11 16.47 17.71
C TYR A 124 10.56 16.92 17.85
N SER A 125 11.39 16.03 18.42
CA SER A 125 12.84 16.25 18.50
C SER A 125 13.49 16.07 17.13
N GLU A 126 14.61 16.74 16.91
CA GLU A 126 15.40 16.63 15.69
C GLU A 126 15.79 15.17 15.38
N ASP A 127 16.16 14.42 16.41
CA ASP A 127 16.49 13.00 16.33
C ASP A 127 15.25 12.07 16.30
N ARG A 128 14.03 12.63 16.35
CA ARG A 128 12.76 11.89 16.37
C ARG A 128 12.66 10.86 17.50
N SER A 129 13.32 11.09 18.63
CA SER A 129 13.23 10.23 19.81
C SER A 129 11.92 10.39 20.58
N TRP A 130 11.17 11.45 20.32
CA TRP A 130 9.84 11.68 20.88
C TRP A 130 8.99 12.56 19.95
N VAL A 131 7.68 12.47 20.12
CA VAL A 131 6.68 13.32 19.47
C VAL A 131 5.59 13.72 20.47
N VAL A 132 5.13 14.96 20.40
CA VAL A 132 4.01 15.51 21.16
C VAL A 132 2.90 15.91 20.19
N PHE A 133 1.68 15.49 20.47
CA PHE A 133 0.49 15.94 19.77
C PHE A 133 -0.27 16.94 20.66
N ASN A 134 -0.50 18.14 20.14
CA ASN A 134 -1.30 19.19 20.78
C ASN A 134 -2.74 19.07 20.28
N LEU A 135 -3.67 18.70 21.17
CA LEU A 135 -5.05 18.37 20.79
C LEU A 135 -5.92 19.62 20.73
N ARG A 136 -6.86 19.63 19.80
CA ARG A 136 -7.90 20.68 19.69
C ARG A 136 -8.88 20.62 20.85
N PRO A 137 -9.12 21.71 21.58
CA PRO A 137 -10.11 21.73 22.65
C PRO A 137 -11.55 21.49 22.18
N GLU A 138 -11.86 21.83 20.92
CA GLU A 138 -13.18 21.65 20.29
C GLU A 138 -13.46 20.21 19.85
N ALA A 139 -12.44 19.36 19.77
CA ALA A 139 -12.60 17.97 19.35
C ALA A 139 -13.47 17.19 20.37
N ARG A 140 -14.53 16.54 19.87
CA ARG A 140 -15.49 15.82 20.71
C ARG A 140 -16.03 14.56 20.04
N PHE A 141 -16.45 13.61 20.85
CA PHE A 141 -17.20 12.43 20.43
C PHE A 141 -18.66 12.80 20.08
N HIS A 142 -19.39 11.88 19.46
CA HIS A 142 -20.80 12.10 19.06
C HIS A 142 -21.76 12.29 20.25
N ASP A 143 -21.36 11.91 21.46
CA ASP A 143 -22.11 12.18 22.70
C ASP A 143 -21.79 13.54 23.32
N GLY A 144 -21.00 14.36 22.63
CA GLY A 144 -20.61 15.71 23.05
C GLY A 144 -19.42 15.76 24.02
N LYS A 145 -18.92 14.63 24.53
CA LYS A 145 -17.78 14.65 25.44
C LYS A 145 -16.49 15.00 24.72
N PRO A 146 -15.62 15.84 25.31
CA PRO A 146 -14.37 16.26 24.68
C PRO A 146 -13.38 15.10 24.54
N ILE A 147 -12.63 15.12 23.45
CA ILE A 147 -11.49 14.24 23.24
C ILE A 147 -10.28 14.80 23.98
N THR A 148 -9.59 13.94 24.73
CA THR A 148 -8.48 14.34 25.61
C THR A 148 -7.25 13.46 25.42
N ALA A 149 -6.12 13.91 25.95
CA ALA A 149 -4.88 13.13 26.00
C ALA A 149 -5.05 11.78 26.75
N TYR A 150 -6.04 11.68 27.64
CA TYR A 150 -6.39 10.42 28.31
C TYR A 150 -6.98 9.41 27.34
N ASP A 151 -7.85 9.86 26.41
CA ASP A 151 -8.45 9.01 25.38
C ASP A 151 -7.38 8.54 24.39
N VAL A 152 -6.44 9.40 24.01
CA VAL A 152 -5.30 9.03 23.14
C VAL A 152 -4.41 7.96 23.79
N ALA A 153 -4.01 8.18 25.05
CA ALA A 153 -3.19 7.23 25.80
C ALA A 153 -3.94 5.91 26.07
N PHE A 154 -5.24 5.97 26.28
CA PHE A 154 -6.12 4.81 26.40
C PHE A 154 -6.17 4.02 25.09
N SER A 155 -6.43 4.69 23.97
CA SER A 155 -6.51 4.08 22.63
C SER A 155 -5.22 3.35 22.27
N TYR A 156 -4.07 4.00 22.48
CA TYR A 156 -2.77 3.37 22.26
C TYR A 156 -2.63 2.06 23.07
N ARG A 157 -2.90 2.10 24.39
CA ARG A 157 -2.78 0.92 25.25
C ARG A 157 -3.76 -0.18 24.87
N LEU A 158 -5.01 0.18 24.57
CA LEU A 158 -6.05 -0.76 24.21
C LEU A 158 -5.73 -1.46 22.89
N LEU A 159 -5.37 -0.71 21.84
CA LEU A 159 -5.05 -1.26 20.53
C LEU A 159 -3.77 -2.10 20.55
N LEU A 160 -2.76 -1.70 21.34
CA LEU A 160 -1.54 -2.49 21.51
C LEU A 160 -1.81 -3.84 22.20
N LYS A 161 -2.70 -3.86 23.20
CA LYS A 161 -2.99 -5.06 24.01
C LYS A 161 -4.04 -5.96 23.36
N GLU A 162 -5.12 -5.40 22.85
CA GLU A 162 -6.34 -6.13 22.46
C GLU A 162 -6.72 -5.95 20.99
N GLY A 163 -6.11 -4.99 20.30
CA GLY A 163 -6.36 -4.71 18.89
C GLY A 163 -5.79 -5.75 17.94
N HIS A 164 -6.09 -5.57 16.66
CA HIS A 164 -5.53 -6.37 15.58
C HIS A 164 -3.99 -6.38 15.67
N PRO A 165 -3.29 -7.51 15.40
CA PRO A 165 -1.83 -7.62 15.51
C PRO A 165 -1.03 -6.55 14.75
N GLN A 166 -1.60 -5.99 13.68
CA GLN A 166 -0.97 -4.87 12.95
C GLN A 166 -0.67 -3.66 13.85
N TYR A 167 -1.54 -3.35 14.82
CA TYR A 167 -1.28 -2.26 15.77
C TYR A 167 -0.06 -2.56 16.64
N ARG A 168 0.09 -3.81 17.10
CA ARG A 168 1.27 -4.22 17.87
C ARG A 168 2.55 -4.06 17.04
N THR A 169 2.55 -4.54 15.81
CA THR A 169 3.70 -4.41 14.90
C THR A 169 4.06 -2.95 14.65
N SER A 170 3.07 -2.08 14.46
CA SER A 170 3.29 -0.67 14.15
C SER A 170 3.70 0.16 15.37
N LEU A 171 3.16 -0.15 16.57
CA LEU A 171 3.27 0.70 17.74
C LEU A 171 4.24 0.19 18.82
N GLN A 172 4.78 -1.03 18.69
CA GLN A 172 5.68 -1.63 19.69
C GLN A 172 6.97 -0.84 19.92
N GLU A 173 7.38 0.02 18.97
CA GLU A 173 8.57 0.86 19.08
C GLU A 173 8.36 2.10 19.97
N VAL A 174 7.17 2.31 20.53
CA VAL A 174 6.92 3.31 21.56
C VAL A 174 7.42 2.76 22.91
N LYS A 175 8.25 3.55 23.60
CA LYS A 175 8.81 3.23 24.92
C LYS A 175 7.80 3.55 26.02
N ARG A 176 7.17 4.73 25.96
CA ARG A 176 6.14 5.17 26.92
C ARG A 176 5.28 6.29 26.31
N VAL A 177 4.12 6.49 26.91
CA VAL A 177 3.19 7.58 26.59
C VAL A 177 2.99 8.42 27.85
N ASP A 178 3.31 9.72 27.75
CA ASP A 178 3.20 10.69 28.85
C ASP A 178 2.03 11.64 28.55
N ILE A 179 1.11 11.79 29.51
CA ILE A 179 0.07 12.80 29.48
C ILE A 179 0.64 14.07 30.11
N LEU A 180 0.97 15.07 29.28
CA LEU A 180 1.55 16.33 29.76
C LEU A 180 0.48 17.25 30.37
N ASN A 181 -0.69 17.29 29.76
CA ASN A 181 -1.90 17.90 30.28
C ASN A 181 -3.13 17.36 29.53
N ARG A 182 -4.33 17.94 29.75
CA ARG A 182 -5.58 17.47 29.16
C ARG A 182 -5.56 17.44 27.62
N HIS A 183 -4.78 18.33 26.99
CA HIS A 183 -4.75 18.51 25.54
C HIS A 183 -3.35 18.28 24.94
N ARG A 184 -2.40 17.69 25.70
CA ARG A 184 -1.06 17.39 25.21
C ARG A 184 -0.63 16.01 25.62
N VAL A 185 -0.25 15.19 24.63
CA VAL A 185 0.24 13.81 24.84
C VAL A 185 1.58 13.62 24.15
N ARG A 186 2.55 13.03 24.85
CA ARG A 186 3.89 12.74 24.35
C ARG A 186 4.09 11.24 24.20
N PHE A 187 4.57 10.83 23.04
CA PHE A 187 5.10 9.49 22.81
C PHE A 187 6.61 9.54 22.79
N VAL A 188 7.25 8.76 23.65
CA VAL A 188 8.72 8.58 23.67
C VAL A 188 9.03 7.28 22.97
N LEU A 189 9.94 7.32 21.98
CA LEU A 189 10.25 6.19 21.13
C LEU A 189 11.42 5.37 21.70
N LYS A 190 11.49 4.08 21.38
CA LYS A 190 12.59 3.21 21.81
C LYS A 190 13.88 3.49 21.06
N ARG A 191 13.76 3.89 19.80
CA ARG A 191 14.87 4.27 18.93
C ARG A 191 14.60 5.62 18.34
N ALA A 192 15.64 6.42 18.22
CA ALA A 192 15.63 7.66 17.47
C ALA A 192 15.59 7.38 15.96
N ASP A 193 15.27 8.39 15.18
CA ASP A 193 15.34 8.41 13.72
C ASP A 193 14.42 7.39 13.02
N ASN A 194 13.16 7.30 13.51
CA ASN A 194 12.09 6.54 12.86
C ASN A 194 10.94 7.46 12.41
N PRO A 195 11.10 8.17 11.28
CA PRO A 195 10.11 9.14 10.81
C PRO A 195 8.75 8.52 10.47
N LEU A 196 8.72 7.28 10.01
CA LEU A 196 7.48 6.58 9.68
C LEU A 196 6.62 6.32 10.92
N LEU A 197 7.22 6.12 12.09
CA LEU A 197 6.48 5.87 13.33
C LEU A 197 5.64 7.08 13.75
N ILE A 198 6.14 8.31 13.51
CA ILE A 198 5.37 9.53 13.80
C ILE A 198 4.10 9.59 12.95
N LEU A 199 4.18 9.25 11.65
CA LEU A 199 3.00 9.14 10.78
C LEU A 199 2.03 8.09 11.32
N ARG A 200 2.52 6.92 11.70
CA ARG A 200 1.69 5.83 12.26
C ARG A 200 1.00 6.20 13.58
N LEU A 201 1.66 7.00 14.40
CA LEU A 201 1.04 7.54 15.61
C LEU A 201 -0.01 8.60 15.28
N GLY A 202 0.22 9.41 14.24
CA GLY A 202 -0.76 10.37 13.71
C GLY A 202 -2.04 9.69 13.21
N GLU A 203 -1.93 8.50 12.61
CA GLU A 203 -3.06 7.69 12.11
C GLU A 203 -3.79 6.90 13.21
N LEU A 204 -3.36 7.00 14.48
CA LEU A 204 -3.98 6.26 15.57
C LEU A 204 -5.42 6.73 15.78
N PRO A 205 -6.45 5.85 15.63
CA PRO A 205 -7.82 6.21 15.91
C PRO A 205 -8.00 6.49 17.41
N VAL A 206 -8.65 7.59 17.74
CA VAL A 206 -8.87 7.97 19.13
C VAL A 206 -10.21 7.46 19.61
N LEU A 207 -10.17 6.46 20.49
CA LEU A 207 -11.33 5.75 21.01
C LEU A 207 -11.82 6.38 22.33
N PRO A 208 -13.13 6.50 22.54
CA PRO A 208 -13.68 7.08 23.76
C PRO A 208 -13.46 6.16 24.96
N GLN A 209 -12.57 6.56 25.89
CA GLN A 209 -12.26 5.78 27.09
C GLN A 209 -13.52 5.48 27.91
N HIS A 210 -14.41 6.45 28.07
CA HIS A 210 -15.63 6.30 28.86
C HIS A 210 -16.64 5.30 28.26
N TYR A 211 -16.62 5.09 26.94
CA TYR A 211 -17.47 4.13 26.26
C TYR A 211 -16.89 2.71 26.36
N TRP A 212 -15.57 2.57 26.15
CA TRP A 212 -14.93 1.27 26.12
C TRP A 212 -14.56 0.71 27.49
N LYS A 213 -14.48 1.57 28.51
CA LYS A 213 -14.19 1.12 29.89
C LYS A 213 -15.30 0.21 30.41
N GLY A 214 -14.94 -1.05 30.71
CA GLY A 214 -15.89 -2.05 31.21
C GLY A 214 -16.62 -2.84 30.12
N ARG A 215 -16.38 -2.57 28.82
CA ARG A 215 -16.87 -3.37 27.70
C ARG A 215 -15.81 -4.39 27.26
N ASP A 216 -16.26 -5.55 26.78
CA ASP A 216 -15.36 -6.49 26.11
C ASP A 216 -15.01 -5.96 24.71
N PHE A 217 -13.79 -5.41 24.57
CA PHE A 217 -13.31 -4.84 23.31
C PHE A 217 -13.24 -5.87 22.17
N LYS A 218 -13.11 -7.17 22.48
CA LYS A 218 -13.04 -8.25 21.49
C LYS A 218 -14.38 -8.87 21.14
N ALA A 219 -15.45 -8.45 21.79
CA ALA A 219 -16.78 -8.98 21.49
C ALA A 219 -17.21 -8.57 20.08
N THR A 220 -17.80 -9.51 19.34
CA THR A 220 -18.53 -9.20 18.11
C THR A 220 -19.84 -8.51 18.49
N THR A 221 -20.18 -7.45 17.79
CA THR A 221 -21.37 -6.65 18.07
C THR A 221 -21.94 -6.03 16.81
N PHE A 222 -23.25 -5.87 16.76
CA PHE A 222 -23.95 -5.02 15.80
C PHE A 222 -24.40 -3.68 16.41
N GLU A 223 -24.03 -3.40 17.67
CA GLU A 223 -24.20 -2.09 18.28
C GLU A 223 -23.22 -1.11 17.62
N PRO A 224 -23.70 0.01 17.03
CA PRO A 224 -22.84 1.03 16.48
C PRO A 224 -21.90 1.60 17.56
N PRO A 225 -20.59 1.59 17.34
CA PRO A 225 -19.65 2.15 18.29
C PRO A 225 -19.79 3.68 18.36
N LEU A 226 -19.51 4.24 19.54
CA LEU A 226 -19.45 5.69 19.72
C LEU A 226 -18.27 6.25 18.94
N GLY A 227 -18.55 7.12 17.98
CA GLY A 227 -17.58 7.73 17.09
C GLY A 227 -17.30 9.19 17.37
N SER A 228 -16.43 9.79 16.53
CA SER A 228 -16.08 11.22 16.53
C SER A 228 -16.00 11.80 15.12
N GLY A 229 -16.24 10.96 14.10
CA GLY A 229 -16.09 11.28 12.68
C GLY A 229 -17.28 12.02 12.06
N PRO A 230 -17.20 12.32 10.76
CA PRO A 230 -18.23 13.07 10.02
C PRO A 230 -19.55 12.32 9.87
N TYR A 231 -19.53 10.99 10.03
CA TYR A 231 -20.70 10.13 9.92
C TYR A 231 -20.87 9.24 11.15
N ARG A 232 -22.12 8.89 11.43
CA ARG A 232 -22.49 7.87 12.41
C ARG A 232 -23.36 6.81 11.77
N ILE A 233 -23.26 5.57 12.24
CA ILE A 233 -24.14 4.48 11.81
C ILE A 233 -25.49 4.66 12.47
N THR A 234 -26.56 4.77 11.67
CA THR A 234 -27.95 4.95 12.15
C THR A 234 -28.83 3.74 11.88
N ARG A 235 -28.46 2.90 10.92
CA ARG A 235 -29.18 1.66 10.62
C ARG A 235 -28.21 0.53 10.34
N VAL A 236 -28.49 -0.61 10.93
CA VAL A 236 -27.74 -1.87 10.71
C VAL A 236 -28.69 -2.92 10.23
N ASN A 237 -28.41 -3.51 9.07
CA ASN A 237 -29.03 -4.73 8.58
C ASN A 237 -27.91 -5.81 8.59
N PRO A 238 -27.88 -6.69 9.62
CA PRO A 238 -26.76 -7.58 9.86
C PRO A 238 -26.34 -8.40 8.65
N GLY A 239 -25.06 -8.27 8.26
CA GLY A 239 -24.45 -8.96 7.14
C GLY A 239 -24.91 -8.52 5.75
N ARG A 240 -25.84 -7.56 5.65
CA ARG A 240 -26.46 -7.15 4.39
C ARG A 240 -26.29 -5.67 4.06
N GLY A 241 -26.33 -4.78 5.07
CA GLY A 241 -26.26 -3.35 4.78
C GLY A 241 -26.08 -2.47 6.00
N LEU A 242 -25.63 -1.23 5.76
CA LEU A 242 -25.43 -0.19 6.75
C LEU A 242 -25.92 1.14 6.19
N THR A 243 -26.44 2.00 7.07
CA THR A 243 -26.70 3.39 6.72
C THR A 243 -25.89 4.29 7.65
N PHE A 244 -25.17 5.21 7.05
CA PHE A 244 -24.44 6.27 7.72
C PHE A 244 -25.17 7.60 7.49
N GLU A 245 -25.30 8.41 8.54
CA GLU A 245 -25.83 9.76 8.44
C GLU A 245 -24.76 10.76 8.86
N ARG A 246 -24.69 11.87 8.12
CA ARG A 246 -23.76 12.96 8.38
C ARG A 246 -24.11 13.65 9.70
N VAL A 247 -23.10 13.86 10.52
CA VAL A 247 -23.22 14.61 11.77
C VAL A 247 -23.24 16.10 11.43
N GLN A 248 -24.40 16.75 11.61
CA GLN A 248 -24.61 18.12 11.14
C GLN A 248 -23.73 19.15 11.85
N ASP A 249 -23.49 18.95 13.14
CA ASP A 249 -22.65 19.80 14.00
C ASP A 249 -21.28 19.20 14.26
N TRP A 250 -20.75 18.42 13.31
CA TRP A 250 -19.44 17.79 13.45
C TRP A 250 -18.34 18.84 13.65
N TRP A 251 -17.61 18.70 14.74
CA TRP A 251 -16.57 19.65 15.16
C TRP A 251 -15.47 19.87 14.12
N GLY A 252 -15.16 18.85 13.30
CA GLY A 252 -14.10 18.87 12.30
C GLY A 252 -14.50 19.42 10.93
N ALA A 253 -15.77 19.83 10.72
CA ALA A 253 -16.28 20.19 9.40
C ALA A 253 -15.58 21.40 8.75
N ALA A 254 -15.19 22.40 9.54
CA ALA A 254 -14.55 23.63 9.08
C ALA A 254 -13.02 23.54 8.97
N LEU A 255 -12.40 22.42 9.39
CA LEU A 255 -10.96 22.27 9.34
C LEU A 255 -10.46 22.22 7.88
N PRO A 256 -9.31 22.85 7.57
CA PRO A 256 -8.74 22.86 6.22
C PRO A 256 -8.63 21.47 5.58
N ALA A 257 -8.25 20.48 6.36
CA ALA A 257 -8.13 19.10 5.89
C ALA A 257 -9.46 18.43 5.53
N ASN A 258 -10.60 18.98 5.97
CA ASN A 258 -11.94 18.42 5.78
C ASN A 258 -12.85 19.26 4.88
N ARG A 259 -12.51 20.54 4.69
CA ARG A 259 -13.31 21.46 3.88
C ARG A 259 -13.47 20.92 2.46
N GLY A 260 -14.70 20.90 1.94
CA GLY A 260 -15.05 20.34 0.63
C GLY A 260 -15.22 18.82 0.59
N LYS A 261 -15.11 18.12 1.73
CA LYS A 261 -15.32 16.69 1.86
C LYS A 261 -16.64 16.36 2.59
N TYR A 262 -17.04 15.08 2.56
CA TYR A 262 -18.22 14.56 3.30
C TYR A 262 -19.51 15.29 2.93
N ASN A 263 -19.79 15.34 1.62
CA ASN A 263 -20.85 16.19 1.07
C ASN A 263 -22.26 15.57 1.12
N PHE A 264 -22.36 14.24 1.28
CA PHE A 264 -23.65 13.54 1.31
C PHE A 264 -24.24 13.55 2.71
N ASP A 265 -25.58 13.73 2.83
CA ASP A 265 -26.26 13.63 4.12
C ASP A 265 -26.35 12.19 4.60
N ARG A 266 -26.44 11.24 3.63
CA ARG A 266 -26.58 9.83 3.90
C ARG A 266 -25.68 9.03 2.97
N VAL A 267 -25.07 7.97 3.53
CA VAL A 267 -24.39 6.94 2.74
C VAL A 267 -25.00 5.60 3.08
N GLU A 268 -25.53 4.93 2.07
CA GLU A 268 -26.13 3.59 2.16
C GLU A 268 -25.17 2.59 1.55
N VAL A 269 -24.90 1.52 2.28
CA VAL A 269 -23.95 0.46 1.87
C VAL A 269 -24.68 -0.85 1.84
N ASP A 270 -24.75 -1.50 0.67
CA ASP A 270 -25.28 -2.84 0.49
C ASP A 270 -24.16 -3.85 0.20
N PHE A 271 -24.24 -5.01 0.87
CA PHE A 271 -23.22 -6.05 0.78
C PHE A 271 -23.64 -7.13 -0.21
N TYR A 272 -22.77 -7.40 -1.19
CA TYR A 272 -22.94 -8.42 -2.21
C TYR A 272 -21.87 -9.50 -2.10
N ARG A 273 -22.28 -10.77 -2.02
CA ARG A 273 -21.35 -11.91 -1.97
C ARG A 273 -20.86 -12.33 -3.35
N ASP A 274 -21.63 -12.02 -4.37
CA ASP A 274 -21.34 -12.39 -5.75
C ASP A 274 -21.20 -11.14 -6.63
N SER A 275 -20.13 -11.06 -7.41
CA SER A 275 -19.83 -9.91 -8.25
C SER A 275 -20.75 -9.79 -9.47
N HIS A 276 -21.32 -10.88 -9.98
CA HIS A 276 -22.31 -10.82 -11.05
C HIS A 276 -23.62 -10.23 -10.57
N VAL A 277 -24.08 -10.67 -9.39
CA VAL A 277 -25.28 -10.11 -8.74
C VAL A 277 -25.08 -8.63 -8.48
N ALA A 278 -23.90 -8.22 -7.96
CA ALA A 278 -23.57 -6.82 -7.75
C ALA A 278 -23.59 -6.01 -9.07
N PHE A 279 -23.05 -6.56 -10.14
CA PHE A 279 -23.06 -5.88 -11.44
C PHE A 279 -24.49 -5.72 -12.01
N GLU A 280 -25.35 -6.73 -11.88
CA GLU A 280 -26.77 -6.62 -12.27
C GLU A 280 -27.52 -5.58 -11.42
N ALA A 281 -27.27 -5.54 -10.10
CA ALA A 281 -27.82 -4.52 -9.20
C ALA A 281 -27.35 -3.10 -9.58
N PHE A 282 -26.09 -2.93 -9.99
CA PHE A 282 -25.61 -1.66 -10.54
C PHE A 282 -26.37 -1.26 -11.80
N LYS A 283 -26.59 -2.17 -12.75
CA LYS A 283 -27.38 -1.91 -13.96
C LYS A 283 -28.81 -1.50 -13.62
N ALA A 284 -29.42 -2.16 -12.64
CA ALA A 284 -30.76 -1.85 -12.13
C ALA A 284 -30.85 -0.50 -11.39
N GLY A 285 -29.70 0.09 -10.97
CA GLY A 285 -29.67 1.37 -10.28
C GLY A 285 -29.75 1.30 -8.76
N GLU A 286 -29.47 0.14 -8.18
CA GLU A 286 -29.51 -0.06 -6.73
C GLU A 286 -28.41 0.73 -6.01
N PHE A 287 -27.27 0.99 -6.68
CA PHE A 287 -26.20 1.82 -6.17
C PHE A 287 -25.55 2.69 -7.26
N ASP A 288 -24.71 3.62 -6.87
CA ASP A 288 -24.36 4.79 -7.66
C ASP A 288 -23.09 4.66 -8.47
N PHE A 289 -22.12 3.83 -8.05
CA PHE A 289 -20.91 3.61 -8.82
C PHE A 289 -20.33 2.21 -8.61
N TYR A 290 -19.59 1.75 -9.61
CA TYR A 290 -18.96 0.44 -9.65
C TYR A 290 -17.52 0.55 -10.12
N ILE A 291 -16.58 0.05 -9.31
CA ILE A 291 -15.18 -0.07 -9.71
C ILE A 291 -14.99 -1.47 -10.29
N GLU A 292 -14.80 -1.53 -11.60
CA GLU A 292 -14.69 -2.79 -12.32
C GLU A 292 -13.27 -3.37 -12.24
N GLN A 293 -13.14 -4.55 -11.65
CA GLN A 293 -11.86 -5.24 -11.52
C GLN A 293 -11.55 -6.15 -12.71
N GLN A 294 -12.56 -6.53 -13.51
CA GLN A 294 -12.41 -7.49 -14.58
C GLN A 294 -12.31 -6.82 -15.95
N ALA A 295 -11.16 -6.96 -16.61
CA ALA A 295 -10.93 -6.42 -17.96
C ALA A 295 -11.98 -6.89 -18.98
N LYS A 296 -12.36 -8.19 -18.92
CA LYS A 296 -13.37 -8.75 -19.80
C LYS A 296 -14.75 -8.08 -19.65
N ASN A 297 -15.19 -7.85 -18.40
CA ASN A 297 -16.44 -7.16 -18.13
C ASN A 297 -16.40 -5.72 -18.64
N TRP A 298 -15.30 -5.00 -18.33
CA TRP A 298 -15.10 -3.62 -18.78
C TRP A 298 -15.17 -3.48 -20.29
N ALA A 299 -14.57 -4.38 -21.03
CA ALA A 299 -14.55 -4.36 -22.48
C ALA A 299 -15.93 -4.66 -23.10
N ASN A 300 -16.70 -5.60 -22.52
CA ASN A 300 -17.84 -6.22 -23.20
C ASN A 300 -19.21 -5.89 -22.60
N ASN A 301 -19.30 -5.63 -21.28
CA ASN A 301 -20.60 -5.63 -20.58
C ASN A 301 -21.14 -4.22 -20.26
N TYR A 302 -20.36 -3.15 -20.51
CA TYR A 302 -20.77 -1.76 -20.25
C TYR A 302 -21.45 -1.11 -21.48
N ARG A 303 -22.45 -1.81 -22.06
CA ARG A 303 -23.27 -1.38 -23.21
C ARG A 303 -24.76 -1.40 -22.91
N PHE A 304 -25.14 -1.43 -21.63
CA PHE A 304 -26.55 -1.44 -21.22
C PHE A 304 -27.20 -0.06 -21.39
N PRO A 305 -28.56 0.02 -21.43
CA PRO A 305 -29.27 1.24 -21.82
C PRO A 305 -28.88 2.52 -21.07
N ALA A 306 -28.61 2.43 -19.76
CA ALA A 306 -28.22 3.60 -18.98
C ALA A 306 -26.86 4.19 -19.39
N VAL A 307 -25.91 3.36 -19.85
CA VAL A 307 -24.64 3.84 -20.43
C VAL A 307 -24.89 4.48 -21.78
N THR A 308 -25.72 3.88 -22.63
CA THR A 308 -26.03 4.40 -23.98
C THR A 308 -26.75 5.75 -23.91
N ARG A 309 -27.62 5.97 -22.93
CA ARG A 309 -28.32 7.25 -22.71
C ARG A 309 -27.46 8.31 -22.01
N GLY A 310 -26.30 7.95 -21.46
CA GLY A 310 -25.47 8.84 -20.68
C GLY A 310 -25.88 8.99 -19.21
N ASP A 311 -26.86 8.20 -18.74
CA ASP A 311 -27.25 8.16 -17.32
C ASP A 311 -26.15 7.57 -16.43
N VAL A 312 -25.29 6.73 -17.04
CA VAL A 312 -24.09 6.14 -16.41
C VAL A 312 -22.88 6.56 -17.24
N VAL A 313 -21.94 7.20 -16.60
CA VAL A 313 -20.63 7.54 -17.16
C VAL A 313 -19.70 6.35 -16.98
N ARG A 314 -19.02 5.96 -18.05
CA ARG A 314 -17.92 5.01 -18.05
C ARG A 314 -16.60 5.76 -18.19
N ALA A 315 -15.74 5.70 -17.18
CA ALA A 315 -14.50 6.45 -17.14
C ALA A 315 -13.30 5.57 -16.81
N GLU A 316 -12.19 5.82 -17.48
CA GLU A 316 -10.87 5.31 -17.12
C GLU A 316 -10.11 6.47 -16.48
N ILE A 317 -9.90 6.40 -15.18
CA ILE A 317 -9.32 7.49 -14.38
C ILE A 317 -7.87 7.12 -14.04
N PRO A 318 -6.88 7.79 -14.67
CA PRO A 318 -5.47 7.55 -14.37
C PRO A 318 -5.13 7.81 -12.91
N HIS A 319 -4.20 7.03 -12.35
CA HIS A 319 -3.68 7.22 -11.00
C HIS A 319 -2.17 6.96 -10.93
N GLN A 320 -1.53 7.46 -9.88
CA GLN A 320 -0.12 7.23 -9.55
C GLN A 320 0.03 6.37 -8.28
N ILE A 321 -1.00 5.63 -7.92
CA ILE A 321 -0.95 4.71 -6.78
C ILE A 321 0.03 3.59 -7.15
N PRO A 322 1.06 3.31 -6.35
CA PRO A 322 1.93 2.17 -6.56
C PRO A 322 1.09 0.92 -6.69
N THR A 323 1.21 0.24 -7.82
CA THR A 323 0.48 -1.01 -7.99
C THR A 323 1.21 -2.14 -7.25
N GLN A 324 0.46 -3.15 -6.88
CA GLN A 324 1.02 -4.31 -6.20
C GLN A 324 1.97 -5.06 -7.15
N THR A 325 3.05 -5.61 -6.63
CA THR A 325 3.97 -6.46 -7.40
C THR A 325 3.33 -7.82 -7.63
N GLN A 326 2.62 -7.97 -8.74
CA GLN A 326 2.12 -9.28 -9.15
C GLN A 326 3.15 -9.98 -10.03
N ALA A 327 3.56 -11.18 -9.63
CA ALA A 327 4.60 -11.93 -10.33
C ALA A 327 4.54 -13.44 -10.06
N LEU A 328 5.17 -14.20 -10.93
CA LEU A 328 5.53 -15.60 -10.65
C LEU A 328 6.83 -15.61 -9.85
N PHE A 329 6.78 -16.00 -8.59
CA PHE A 329 7.92 -16.10 -7.68
C PHE A 329 8.56 -17.47 -7.78
N MET A 330 9.85 -17.51 -8.08
CA MET A 330 10.66 -18.73 -8.15
C MET A 330 11.36 -18.98 -6.82
N ASN A 331 11.15 -20.13 -6.21
CA ASN A 331 11.72 -20.46 -4.91
C ASN A 331 13.19 -20.92 -5.07
N THR A 332 14.14 -20.03 -4.85
CA THR A 332 15.58 -20.29 -4.98
C THR A 332 16.14 -21.29 -3.95
N ARG A 333 15.34 -21.72 -2.97
CA ARG A 333 15.68 -22.85 -2.07
C ARG A 333 15.62 -24.18 -2.81
N ARG A 334 15.01 -24.20 -4.01
CA ARG A 334 14.97 -25.36 -4.91
C ARG A 334 16.13 -25.29 -5.88
N ALA A 335 16.89 -26.39 -5.98
CA ALA A 335 18.06 -26.48 -6.87
C ALA A 335 17.74 -26.08 -8.32
N THR A 336 16.51 -26.32 -8.78
CA THR A 336 16.01 -25.92 -10.10
C THR A 336 16.13 -24.41 -10.34
N PHE A 337 15.95 -23.58 -9.30
CA PHE A 337 15.92 -22.12 -9.42
C PHE A 337 17.13 -21.42 -8.76
N GLU A 338 18.14 -22.16 -8.36
CA GLU A 338 19.35 -21.59 -7.75
C GLU A 338 20.14 -20.74 -8.76
N ASP A 339 20.27 -21.23 -10.01
CA ASP A 339 20.99 -20.54 -11.08
C ASP A 339 20.13 -19.44 -11.73
N ALA A 340 20.63 -18.20 -11.74
CA ALA A 340 19.95 -17.05 -12.33
C ALA A 340 19.66 -17.22 -13.83
N ARG A 341 20.52 -17.94 -14.56
CA ARG A 341 20.34 -18.20 -15.99
C ARG A 341 19.11 -19.06 -16.28
N VAL A 342 18.80 -20.01 -15.37
CA VAL A 342 17.55 -20.78 -15.45
C VAL A 342 16.37 -19.85 -15.26
N ARG A 343 16.41 -18.95 -14.25
CA ARG A 343 15.32 -18.01 -13.97
C ARG A 343 15.11 -17.03 -15.12
N GLU A 344 16.20 -16.49 -15.72
CA GLU A 344 16.14 -15.64 -16.92
C GLU A 344 15.49 -16.39 -18.09
N ALA A 345 15.94 -17.61 -18.38
CA ALA A 345 15.39 -18.42 -19.46
C ALA A 345 13.89 -18.69 -19.33
N LEU A 346 13.40 -18.95 -18.11
CA LEU A 346 11.97 -19.11 -17.86
C LEU A 346 11.19 -17.82 -18.13
N GLY A 347 11.74 -16.67 -17.74
CA GLY A 347 11.13 -15.36 -17.99
C GLY A 347 10.96 -15.03 -19.48
N LEU A 348 11.91 -15.48 -20.33
CA LEU A 348 11.85 -15.32 -21.77
C LEU A 348 10.70 -16.09 -22.43
N MET A 349 10.18 -17.13 -21.79
CA MET A 349 9.12 -17.98 -22.33
C MET A 349 7.69 -17.49 -21.98
N PHE A 350 7.55 -16.37 -21.25
CA PHE A 350 6.24 -15.80 -20.90
C PHE A 350 5.81 -14.77 -21.96
N ASP A 351 4.88 -15.14 -22.86
CA ASP A 351 4.30 -14.26 -23.88
C ASP A 351 3.19 -13.39 -23.28
N PHE A 352 3.59 -12.21 -22.79
CA PHE A 352 2.64 -11.24 -22.24
C PHE A 352 1.72 -10.65 -23.30
N GLU A 353 2.25 -10.31 -24.48
CA GLU A 353 1.50 -9.66 -25.55
C GLU A 353 0.34 -10.54 -26.04
N TRP A 354 0.59 -11.84 -26.19
CA TRP A 354 -0.47 -12.80 -26.50
C TRP A 354 -1.51 -12.87 -25.38
N THR A 355 -1.05 -13.00 -24.13
CA THR A 355 -1.91 -13.08 -22.96
C THR A 355 -2.77 -11.82 -22.82
N ASN A 356 -2.18 -10.64 -22.95
CA ASN A 356 -2.87 -9.36 -22.82
C ASN A 356 -3.91 -9.17 -23.93
N ARG A 357 -3.56 -9.44 -25.18
CA ARG A 357 -4.47 -9.31 -26.30
C ARG A 357 -5.61 -10.33 -26.24
N THR A 358 -5.29 -11.60 -25.99
CA THR A 358 -6.25 -12.70 -26.12
C THR A 358 -7.13 -12.87 -24.88
N LEU A 359 -6.58 -12.72 -23.67
CA LEU A 359 -7.28 -12.97 -22.43
C LEU A 359 -7.75 -11.69 -21.73
N PHE A 360 -7.08 -10.54 -21.96
CA PHE A 360 -7.32 -9.32 -21.21
C PHE A 360 -7.79 -8.14 -22.07
N ASN A 361 -8.09 -8.36 -23.34
CA ASN A 361 -8.53 -7.31 -24.29
C ASN A 361 -7.57 -6.11 -24.33
N SER A 362 -6.26 -6.35 -24.29
CA SER A 362 -5.19 -5.34 -24.27
C SER A 362 -5.31 -4.30 -23.15
N SER A 363 -5.85 -4.69 -22.01
CA SER A 363 -6.21 -3.76 -20.92
C SER A 363 -5.13 -3.58 -19.85
N TYR A 364 -4.00 -4.25 -19.95
CA TYR A 364 -2.93 -4.18 -18.94
C TYR A 364 -1.60 -3.76 -19.54
N THR A 365 -0.75 -3.19 -18.68
CA THR A 365 0.64 -2.87 -18.97
C THR A 365 1.55 -3.95 -18.40
N ARG A 366 2.60 -4.35 -19.15
CA ARG A 366 3.62 -5.29 -18.66
C ARG A 366 4.35 -4.67 -17.47
N ALA A 367 4.41 -5.38 -16.35
CA ALA A 367 5.26 -4.97 -15.26
C ALA A 367 6.75 -5.23 -15.59
N ALA A 368 7.59 -4.23 -15.34
CA ALA A 368 9.05 -4.29 -15.52
C ALA A 368 9.77 -3.78 -14.27
N SER A 369 9.14 -3.96 -13.10
CA SER A 369 9.63 -3.48 -11.81
C SER A 369 8.91 -4.22 -10.69
N TYR A 370 9.53 -4.27 -9.51
CA TYR A 370 8.87 -4.66 -8.26
C TYR A 370 8.03 -3.52 -7.67
N TYR A 371 8.12 -2.30 -8.25
CA TYR A 371 7.39 -1.10 -7.83
C TYR A 371 6.65 -0.47 -9.02
N PRO A 372 5.79 -1.23 -9.75
CA PRO A 372 5.17 -0.70 -10.95
C PRO A 372 4.26 0.50 -10.63
N ASN A 373 4.09 1.38 -11.61
CA ASN A 373 3.35 2.64 -11.51
C ASN A 373 3.83 3.57 -10.40
N SER A 374 5.13 3.61 -10.14
CA SER A 374 5.68 4.49 -9.11
C SER A 374 7.02 5.10 -9.50
N GLU A 375 7.42 6.13 -8.78
CA GLU A 375 8.75 6.75 -8.92
C GLU A 375 9.90 5.84 -8.46
N PHE A 376 9.60 4.76 -7.74
CA PHE A 376 10.56 3.78 -7.26
C PHE A 376 10.98 2.76 -8.31
N SER A 377 10.29 2.72 -9.42
CA SER A 377 10.61 1.84 -10.54
C SER A 377 11.96 2.20 -11.16
N ALA A 378 12.89 1.24 -11.24
CA ALA A 378 14.16 1.41 -11.92
C ALA A 378 13.94 1.54 -13.43
N LYS A 379 14.47 2.60 -14.05
CA LYS A 379 14.32 2.88 -15.48
C LYS A 379 15.69 3.14 -16.12
N GLY A 380 15.83 2.81 -17.39
CA GLY A 380 17.07 3.03 -18.12
C GLY A 380 18.30 2.37 -17.48
N LYS A 381 19.45 3.01 -17.54
CA LYS A 381 20.68 2.62 -16.83
C LYS A 381 20.74 3.31 -15.46
N PRO A 382 21.45 2.75 -14.45
CA PRO A 382 21.62 3.43 -13.18
C PRO A 382 22.41 4.73 -13.34
N LEU A 383 21.91 5.82 -12.78
CA LEU A 383 22.52 7.15 -12.85
C LEU A 383 22.49 7.85 -11.48
N GLY A 384 23.35 8.85 -11.29
CA GLY A 384 23.37 9.71 -10.11
C GLY A 384 23.45 8.94 -8.78
N ALA A 385 22.54 9.22 -7.85
CA ALA A 385 22.50 8.61 -6.53
C ALA A 385 22.26 7.08 -6.60
N GLU A 386 21.46 6.58 -7.54
CA GLU A 386 21.24 5.15 -7.75
C GLU A 386 22.57 4.45 -8.13
N TRP A 387 23.33 5.03 -9.05
CA TRP A 387 24.62 4.49 -9.46
C TRP A 387 25.63 4.48 -8.30
N LEU A 388 25.64 5.53 -7.47
CA LEU A 388 26.51 5.60 -6.29
C LEU A 388 26.19 4.50 -5.26
N MET A 389 24.93 4.13 -5.13
CA MET A 389 24.51 3.02 -4.24
C MET A 389 24.93 1.64 -4.77
N LEU A 390 24.94 1.46 -6.08
CA LEU A 390 25.26 0.18 -6.74
C LEU A 390 26.76 -0.01 -6.99
N SER A 391 27.51 1.07 -7.23
CA SER A 391 28.93 1.00 -7.63
C SER A 391 29.85 0.22 -6.68
N PRO A 392 29.66 0.23 -5.33
CA PRO A 392 30.47 -0.58 -4.41
C PRO A 392 30.33 -2.10 -4.64
N PHE A 393 29.21 -2.53 -5.24
CA PHE A 393 28.91 -3.94 -5.47
C PHE A 393 29.20 -4.42 -6.89
N ARG A 394 29.96 -3.63 -7.68
CA ARG A 394 30.19 -3.90 -9.11
C ARG A 394 30.81 -5.27 -9.40
N GLY A 395 31.63 -5.79 -8.49
CA GLY A 395 32.22 -7.12 -8.60
C GLY A 395 31.29 -8.28 -8.23
N GLN A 396 30.13 -7.99 -7.64
CA GLN A 396 29.15 -8.98 -7.16
C GLN A 396 27.88 -8.99 -8.02
N LEU A 397 27.69 -7.98 -8.87
CA LEU A 397 26.51 -7.80 -9.71
C LEU A 397 26.83 -8.09 -11.18
N PRO A 398 25.85 -8.53 -11.99
CA PRO A 398 26.04 -8.69 -13.43
C PRO A 398 26.50 -7.39 -14.09
N ALA A 399 27.52 -7.44 -14.95
CA ALA A 399 28.05 -6.25 -15.65
C ALA A 399 26.96 -5.54 -16.49
N ARG A 400 26.02 -6.29 -17.07
CA ARG A 400 24.87 -5.81 -17.84
C ARG A 400 24.00 -4.83 -17.02
N LEU A 401 23.87 -5.02 -15.70
CA LEU A 401 23.12 -4.13 -14.82
C LEU A 401 23.58 -2.66 -14.92
N PHE A 402 24.87 -2.43 -15.16
CA PHE A 402 25.45 -1.09 -15.25
C PHE A 402 25.44 -0.51 -16.67
N THR A 403 25.39 -1.36 -17.67
CA THR A 403 25.61 -0.99 -19.08
C THR A 403 24.36 -1.02 -19.92
N GLU A 404 23.33 -1.75 -19.48
CA GLU A 404 22.08 -1.97 -20.23
C GLU A 404 20.86 -1.58 -19.39
N PRO A 405 19.78 -1.07 -20.00
CA PRO A 405 18.49 -0.98 -19.34
C PRO A 405 17.92 -2.38 -19.15
N PHE A 406 17.32 -2.65 -17.99
CA PHE A 406 16.54 -3.88 -17.84
C PHE A 406 15.25 -3.75 -18.67
N THR A 407 15.00 -4.71 -19.54
CA THR A 407 13.81 -4.76 -20.39
C THR A 407 13.14 -6.11 -20.29
N MET A 408 11.81 -6.13 -20.23
CA MET A 408 11.05 -7.37 -20.35
C MET A 408 11.02 -7.84 -21.81
N PRO A 409 10.99 -9.16 -22.05
CA PRO A 409 10.80 -9.68 -23.39
C PRO A 409 9.51 -9.15 -24.00
N VAL A 410 9.56 -8.72 -25.26
CA VAL A 410 8.42 -8.26 -26.04
C VAL A 410 8.24 -9.19 -27.22
N THR A 411 7.00 -9.61 -27.47
CA THR A 411 6.62 -10.42 -28.63
C THR A 411 5.63 -9.67 -29.53
N ASP A 412 5.33 -10.21 -30.69
CA ASP A 412 4.21 -9.71 -31.52
C ASP A 412 2.85 -10.31 -31.09
N GLY A 413 2.85 -11.10 -30.01
CA GLY A 413 1.68 -11.80 -29.50
C GLY A 413 1.22 -12.97 -30.36
N ARG A 414 2.08 -13.53 -31.20
CA ARG A 414 1.80 -14.74 -32.01
C ARG A 414 2.55 -15.98 -31.51
N GLY A 415 3.22 -15.86 -30.37
CA GLY A 415 4.05 -16.88 -29.75
C GLY A 415 5.47 -16.38 -29.53
N ILE A 416 6.27 -17.22 -28.88
CA ILE A 416 7.67 -16.88 -28.57
C ILE A 416 8.51 -16.93 -29.86
N PRO A 417 9.25 -15.85 -30.20
CA PRO A 417 10.15 -15.83 -31.36
C PRO A 417 11.22 -16.91 -31.27
N ARG A 418 11.61 -17.48 -32.42
CA ARG A 418 12.67 -18.52 -32.48
C ARG A 418 14.01 -18.05 -31.92
N GLU A 419 14.33 -16.78 -32.05
CA GLU A 419 15.54 -16.18 -31.48
C GLU A 419 15.48 -16.18 -29.95
N THR A 420 14.35 -15.79 -29.36
CA THR A 420 14.12 -15.83 -27.92
C THR A 420 14.21 -17.26 -27.37
N MET A 421 13.61 -18.24 -28.08
CA MET A 421 13.75 -19.66 -27.72
C MET A 421 15.21 -20.12 -27.74
N ARG A 422 16.01 -19.74 -28.79
CA ARG A 422 17.43 -20.08 -28.87
C ARG A 422 18.23 -19.46 -27.74
N HIS A 423 17.91 -18.20 -27.38
CA HIS A 423 18.55 -17.52 -26.24
C HIS A 423 18.25 -18.26 -24.94
N ALA A 424 16.99 -18.60 -24.67
CA ALA A 424 16.58 -19.37 -23.50
C ALA A 424 17.31 -20.73 -23.43
N LEU A 425 17.38 -21.46 -24.55
CA LEU A 425 18.12 -22.74 -24.62
C LEU A 425 19.63 -22.55 -24.39
N GLY A 426 20.21 -21.44 -24.86
CA GLY A 426 21.61 -21.10 -24.61
C GLY A 426 21.89 -20.92 -23.11
N LEU A 427 21.07 -20.11 -22.43
CA LEU A 427 21.15 -19.90 -20.98
C LEU A 427 21.03 -21.22 -20.20
N LEU A 428 20.07 -22.07 -20.60
CA LEU A 428 19.87 -23.39 -19.98
C LEU A 428 21.05 -24.33 -20.23
N ALA A 429 21.65 -24.31 -21.42
CA ALA A 429 22.83 -25.07 -21.72
C ALA A 429 24.05 -24.65 -20.87
N GLU A 430 24.27 -23.36 -20.71
CA GLU A 430 25.28 -22.79 -19.81
C GLU A 430 25.02 -23.14 -18.34
N ALA A 431 23.73 -23.25 -17.91
CA ALA A 431 23.34 -23.74 -16.59
C ALA A 431 23.42 -25.26 -16.43
N GLY A 432 23.91 -25.99 -17.49
CA GLY A 432 24.14 -27.44 -17.44
C GLY A 432 22.96 -28.30 -17.88
N PHE A 433 21.92 -27.74 -18.46
CA PHE A 433 20.79 -28.50 -19.02
C PHE A 433 20.96 -28.70 -20.51
N LYS A 434 20.87 -29.97 -20.96
CA LYS A 434 21.03 -30.36 -22.36
C LYS A 434 19.82 -31.14 -22.88
N PRO A 435 19.50 -31.04 -24.18
CA PRO A 435 18.45 -31.84 -24.78
C PRO A 435 18.71 -33.36 -24.62
N SER A 436 17.67 -34.08 -24.17
CA SER A 436 17.65 -35.54 -24.08
C SER A 436 16.27 -36.02 -24.56
N GLY A 437 16.17 -36.37 -25.84
CA GLY A 437 14.88 -36.58 -26.52
C GLY A 437 14.06 -35.28 -26.53
N GLN A 438 12.84 -35.38 -26.04
CA GLN A 438 11.92 -34.23 -25.94
C GLN A 438 12.06 -33.44 -24.62
N ARG A 439 13.11 -33.68 -23.82
CA ARG A 439 13.26 -33.06 -22.50
C ARG A 439 14.63 -32.40 -22.38
N LEU A 440 14.74 -31.44 -21.48
CA LEU A 440 15.99 -30.89 -21.00
C LEU A 440 16.40 -31.62 -19.72
N THR A 441 17.62 -32.13 -19.65
CA THR A 441 18.16 -32.84 -18.48
C THR A 441 19.49 -32.25 -18.04
N ASN A 442 19.76 -32.31 -16.73
CA ASN A 442 21.06 -31.94 -16.17
C ASN A 442 22.08 -33.10 -16.39
N ALA A 443 23.32 -32.91 -15.96
CA ALA A 443 24.39 -33.89 -16.07
C ALA A 443 24.10 -35.25 -15.37
N LYS A 444 23.14 -35.28 -14.42
CA LYS A 444 22.67 -36.48 -13.73
C LYS A 444 21.49 -37.16 -14.44
N GLY A 445 21.08 -36.69 -15.62
CA GLY A 445 19.94 -37.20 -16.36
C GLY A 445 18.59 -36.79 -15.78
N GLN A 446 18.54 -35.88 -14.80
CA GLN A 446 17.31 -35.42 -14.19
C GLN A 446 16.65 -34.35 -15.08
N PRO A 447 15.36 -34.49 -15.40
CA PRO A 447 14.66 -33.52 -16.24
C PRO A 447 14.45 -32.18 -15.52
N LEU A 448 14.47 -31.08 -16.27
CA LEU A 448 14.07 -29.77 -15.81
C LEU A 448 12.56 -29.76 -15.67
N ARG A 449 12.08 -29.89 -14.43
CA ARG A 449 10.66 -29.95 -14.11
C ARG A 449 10.36 -29.21 -12.82
N PHE A 450 9.16 -28.63 -12.73
CA PHE A 450 8.67 -27.95 -11.52
C PHE A 450 7.14 -27.82 -11.51
N GLU A 451 6.60 -27.49 -10.36
CA GLU A 451 5.18 -27.23 -10.12
C GLU A 451 4.94 -25.73 -9.95
N ILE A 452 3.86 -25.20 -10.57
CA ILE A 452 3.34 -23.86 -10.30
C ILE A 452 2.11 -24.04 -9.40
N LEU A 453 2.25 -23.67 -8.13
CA LEU A 453 1.21 -23.83 -7.13
C LEU A 453 0.21 -22.66 -7.20
N LEU A 454 -1.07 -22.96 -7.27
CA LEU A 454 -2.16 -22.00 -7.40
C LEU A 454 -3.22 -22.21 -6.32
N VAL A 455 -3.95 -21.13 -5.99
CA VAL A 455 -5.13 -21.15 -5.10
C VAL A 455 -6.41 -20.76 -5.85
N ASN A 456 -6.28 -20.10 -6.98
CA ASN A 456 -7.40 -19.63 -7.79
C ASN A 456 -7.41 -20.36 -9.13
N PRO A 457 -8.41 -21.22 -9.42
CA PRO A 457 -8.47 -22.00 -10.66
C PRO A 457 -8.56 -21.12 -11.93
N ASN A 458 -9.07 -19.88 -11.81
CA ASN A 458 -9.12 -18.96 -12.95
C ASN A 458 -7.72 -18.59 -13.49
N LEU A 459 -6.67 -18.77 -12.70
CA LEU A 459 -5.28 -18.51 -13.11
C LEU A 459 -4.72 -19.62 -14.00
N GLU A 460 -5.28 -20.83 -13.97
CA GLU A 460 -4.84 -21.93 -14.84
C GLU A 460 -4.94 -21.54 -16.31
N ARG A 461 -6.09 -20.99 -16.73
CA ARG A 461 -6.29 -20.52 -18.12
C ARG A 461 -5.26 -19.46 -18.55
N ILE A 462 -4.77 -18.66 -17.60
CA ILE A 462 -3.79 -17.60 -17.87
C ILE A 462 -2.38 -18.19 -17.99
N LEU A 463 -2.06 -19.19 -17.19
CA LEU A 463 -0.73 -19.78 -17.12
C LEU A 463 -0.54 -21.00 -18.03
N GLN A 464 -1.62 -21.60 -18.54
CA GLN A 464 -1.54 -22.74 -19.46
C GLN A 464 -0.68 -22.44 -20.70
N PRO A 465 -0.82 -21.29 -21.40
CA PRO A 465 0.03 -20.95 -22.53
C PRO A 465 1.52 -20.84 -22.16
N PHE A 466 1.83 -20.36 -20.97
CA PHE A 466 3.20 -20.32 -20.46
C PHE A 466 3.78 -21.72 -20.28
N THR A 467 3.01 -22.67 -19.71
CA THR A 467 3.49 -24.06 -19.57
C THR A 467 3.65 -24.75 -20.93
N GLU A 468 2.82 -24.43 -21.91
CA GLU A 468 2.96 -24.92 -23.29
C GLU A 468 4.21 -24.36 -23.97
N ASN A 469 4.51 -23.07 -23.80
CA ASN A 469 5.75 -22.47 -24.29
C ASN A 469 6.98 -23.15 -23.67
N LEU A 470 6.97 -23.42 -22.36
CA LEU A 470 8.04 -24.14 -21.67
C LEU A 470 8.20 -25.57 -22.20
N ALA A 471 7.10 -26.27 -22.42
CA ALA A 471 7.11 -27.63 -22.99
C ALA A 471 7.71 -27.66 -24.39
N SER A 472 7.54 -26.59 -25.21
CA SER A 472 8.10 -26.50 -26.56
C SER A 472 9.63 -26.50 -26.59
N ILE A 473 10.28 -26.14 -25.47
CA ILE A 473 11.75 -26.20 -25.32
C ILE A 473 12.21 -27.32 -24.37
N GLY A 474 11.31 -28.27 -24.02
CA GLY A 474 11.63 -29.45 -23.24
C GLY A 474 11.59 -29.32 -21.73
N ILE A 475 10.99 -28.26 -21.20
CA ILE A 475 10.76 -28.01 -19.76
C ILE A 475 9.39 -28.53 -19.36
N GLN A 476 9.28 -29.25 -18.24
CA GLN A 476 8.04 -29.77 -17.71
C GLN A 476 7.53 -28.90 -16.53
N ALA A 477 6.65 -27.96 -16.81
CA ALA A 477 5.96 -27.15 -15.80
C ALA A 477 4.50 -27.61 -15.64
N ASN A 478 4.11 -27.96 -14.41
CA ASN A 478 2.78 -28.44 -14.10
C ASN A 478 1.99 -27.43 -13.24
N LEU A 479 0.77 -27.08 -13.64
CA LEU A 479 -0.13 -26.28 -12.82
C LEU A 479 -0.77 -27.18 -11.75
N ARG A 480 -0.80 -26.69 -10.51
CA ARG A 480 -1.47 -27.37 -9.40
C ARG A 480 -2.29 -26.42 -8.55
N THR A 481 -3.58 -26.48 -8.70
CA THR A 481 -4.51 -25.74 -7.86
C THR A 481 -4.89 -26.55 -6.63
N VAL A 482 -4.82 -25.91 -5.46
CA VAL A 482 -5.17 -26.49 -4.16
C VAL A 482 -6.13 -25.56 -3.41
N ASP A 483 -6.79 -26.08 -2.36
CA ASP A 483 -7.62 -25.25 -1.49
C ASP A 483 -6.80 -24.22 -0.69
N ARG A 484 -7.49 -23.21 -0.12
CA ARG A 484 -6.84 -22.12 0.61
C ARG A 484 -6.04 -22.57 1.83
N ALA A 485 -6.50 -23.60 2.55
CA ALA A 485 -5.82 -24.06 3.76
C ALA A 485 -4.51 -24.78 3.39
N GLN A 486 -4.57 -25.67 2.41
CA GLN A 486 -3.38 -26.36 1.88
C GLN A 486 -2.40 -25.37 1.25
N TYR A 487 -2.90 -24.39 0.47
CA TYR A 487 -2.05 -23.33 -0.10
C TYR A 487 -1.32 -22.57 0.98
N LYS A 488 -2.03 -22.08 2.00
CA LYS A 488 -1.43 -21.35 3.14
C LYS A 488 -0.40 -22.19 3.89
N GLN A 489 -0.69 -23.46 4.15
CA GLN A 489 0.25 -24.36 4.82
C GLN A 489 1.54 -24.54 4.02
N ARG A 490 1.43 -24.75 2.71
CA ARG A 490 2.58 -24.91 1.81
C ARG A 490 3.40 -23.61 1.70
N LEU A 491 2.72 -22.44 1.63
CA LEU A 491 3.39 -21.14 1.66
C LEU A 491 4.19 -20.95 2.94
N ASP A 492 3.60 -21.22 4.12
CA ASP A 492 4.25 -21.02 5.41
C ASP A 492 5.51 -21.89 5.61
N ARG A 493 5.57 -23.02 4.90
CA ARG A 493 6.70 -23.96 4.94
C ARG A 493 7.64 -23.83 3.75
N PHE A 494 7.35 -22.90 2.82
CA PHE A 494 8.05 -22.79 1.54
C PHE A 494 8.09 -24.10 0.73
N GLU A 495 7.01 -24.90 0.82
CA GLU A 495 6.85 -26.19 0.12
C GLU A 495 6.21 -25.98 -1.25
N PHE A 496 6.87 -25.22 -2.11
CA PHE A 496 6.49 -24.96 -3.49
C PHE A 496 7.73 -24.76 -4.35
N ASP A 497 7.59 -24.87 -5.65
CA ASP A 497 8.63 -24.56 -6.62
C ASP A 497 8.43 -23.14 -7.16
N MET A 498 7.30 -22.86 -7.78
CA MET A 498 6.89 -21.55 -8.27
C MET A 498 5.49 -21.21 -7.81
N ILE A 499 5.21 -19.94 -7.52
CA ILE A 499 3.89 -19.45 -7.12
C ILE A 499 3.56 -18.14 -7.81
N LEU A 500 2.28 -17.91 -8.11
CA LEU A 500 1.80 -16.58 -8.50
C LEU A 500 1.30 -15.86 -7.25
N LEU A 501 1.92 -14.74 -6.95
CA LEU A 501 1.61 -13.92 -5.78
C LEU A 501 1.55 -12.44 -6.12
N THR A 502 0.94 -11.71 -5.20
CA THR A 502 0.88 -10.25 -5.22
C THR A 502 1.45 -9.72 -3.90
N LEU A 503 2.51 -8.91 -3.96
CA LEU A 503 3.07 -8.19 -2.82
C LEU A 503 2.53 -6.76 -2.80
N PRO A 504 1.91 -6.32 -1.70
CA PRO A 504 1.50 -4.93 -1.55
C PRO A 504 2.69 -3.98 -1.62
N GLN A 505 2.52 -2.86 -2.33
CA GLN A 505 3.47 -1.76 -2.36
C GLN A 505 2.83 -0.48 -1.81
N THR A 506 3.66 0.42 -1.29
CA THR A 506 3.21 1.65 -0.63
C THR A 506 3.80 2.88 -1.29
N LEU A 507 3.22 4.06 -0.98
CA LEU A 507 3.76 5.36 -1.39
C LEU A 507 5.08 5.72 -0.68
N SER A 508 5.48 4.95 0.32
CA SER A 508 6.75 5.11 1.03
C SER A 508 7.27 3.73 1.46
N PRO A 509 8.01 3.02 0.59
CA PRO A 509 8.61 1.73 0.92
C PRO A 509 9.47 1.80 2.18
N GLY A 510 9.33 0.79 3.06
CA GLY A 510 9.98 0.76 4.36
C GLY A 510 10.26 -0.66 4.86
N LEU A 511 9.95 -0.91 6.14
CA LEU A 511 10.22 -2.20 6.82
C LEU A 511 9.59 -3.41 6.14
N GLU A 512 8.47 -3.26 5.46
CA GLU A 512 7.83 -4.35 4.71
C GLU A 512 8.73 -4.90 3.60
N GLN A 513 9.60 -4.07 3.02
CA GLN A 513 10.56 -4.52 2.00
C GLN A 513 11.58 -5.50 2.58
N ALA A 514 12.00 -5.27 3.84
CA ALA A 514 12.87 -6.23 4.53
C ALA A 514 12.16 -7.57 4.80
N LEU A 515 10.85 -7.56 5.07
CA LEU A 515 10.06 -8.79 5.21
C LEU A 515 9.99 -9.58 3.89
N TYR A 516 10.02 -8.89 2.75
CA TYR A 516 9.93 -9.52 1.43
C TYR A 516 11.26 -10.03 0.91
N PHE A 517 12.38 -9.32 1.18
CA PHE A 517 13.61 -9.53 0.42
C PHE A 517 14.87 -9.75 1.28
N HIS A 518 14.87 -9.41 2.58
CA HIS A 518 16.07 -9.54 3.42
C HIS A 518 16.40 -11.01 3.71
N SER A 519 17.69 -11.36 3.68
CA SER A 519 18.23 -12.72 3.90
C SER A 519 17.79 -13.34 5.23
N SER A 520 17.65 -12.53 6.31
CA SER A 520 17.17 -13.01 7.60
C SER A 520 15.75 -13.59 7.56
N GLN A 521 14.96 -13.24 6.54
CA GLN A 521 13.59 -13.71 6.36
C GLN A 521 13.51 -14.97 5.48
N ALA A 522 14.61 -15.34 4.85
CA ALA A 522 14.63 -16.47 3.91
C ALA A 522 14.23 -17.82 4.54
N SER A 523 14.49 -18.02 5.84
CA SER A 523 14.19 -19.27 6.55
C SER A 523 13.09 -19.13 7.60
N VAL A 524 12.48 -17.94 7.72
CA VAL A 524 11.44 -17.68 8.74
C VAL A 524 10.14 -18.33 8.31
N LYS A 525 9.70 -19.36 9.01
CA LYS A 525 8.43 -20.06 8.75
C LYS A 525 7.26 -19.08 8.85
N GLY A 526 6.41 -19.06 7.82
CA GLY A 526 5.32 -18.08 7.71
C GLY A 526 5.80 -16.68 7.29
N GLY A 527 7.10 -16.51 7.01
CA GLY A 527 7.69 -15.28 6.45
C GLY A 527 7.24 -15.01 5.03
N ARG A 528 7.59 -13.82 4.52
CA ARG A 528 7.17 -13.32 3.21
C ARG A 528 8.28 -13.27 2.17
N ASN A 529 9.49 -13.69 2.49
CA ASN A 529 10.56 -13.85 1.49
C ASN A 529 10.29 -15.12 0.66
N TYR A 530 9.28 -15.06 -0.19
CA TYR A 530 8.79 -16.21 -0.96
C TYR A 530 9.81 -16.73 -1.97
N ALA A 531 10.58 -15.83 -2.59
CA ALA A 531 11.61 -16.23 -3.54
C ALA A 531 12.84 -16.89 -2.87
N GLY A 532 12.99 -16.77 -1.55
CA GLY A 532 14.15 -17.32 -0.84
C GLY A 532 15.42 -16.52 -1.06
N ILE A 533 15.28 -15.22 -1.23
CA ILE A 533 16.41 -14.31 -1.47
C ILE A 533 17.37 -14.36 -0.28
N HIS A 534 18.61 -14.65 -0.58
CA HIS A 534 19.73 -14.64 0.34
C HIS A 534 20.93 -14.01 -0.38
N ASP A 535 20.92 -12.67 -0.44
CA ASP A 535 21.86 -11.87 -1.23
C ASP A 535 22.36 -10.69 -0.39
N PRO A 536 23.67 -10.63 -0.06
CA PRO A 536 24.22 -9.56 0.78
C PRO A 536 24.11 -8.16 0.13
N VAL A 537 24.01 -8.08 -1.20
CA VAL A 537 23.81 -6.80 -1.89
C VAL A 537 22.39 -6.31 -1.68
N VAL A 538 21.40 -7.20 -1.74
CA VAL A 538 20.00 -6.91 -1.42
C VAL A 538 19.88 -6.43 0.03
N ASP A 539 20.53 -7.12 0.98
CA ASP A 539 20.52 -6.75 2.39
C ASP A 539 21.10 -5.33 2.62
N ALA A 540 22.26 -5.05 2.00
CA ALA A 540 22.89 -3.74 2.12
C ALA A 540 22.05 -2.60 1.50
N LEU A 541 21.34 -2.86 0.40
CA LEU A 541 20.44 -1.87 -0.21
C LEU A 541 19.17 -1.67 0.63
N LEU A 542 18.67 -2.70 1.29
CA LEU A 542 17.57 -2.58 2.25
C LEU A 542 17.98 -1.73 3.46
N GLU A 543 19.19 -1.89 3.98
CA GLU A 543 19.71 -1.04 5.07
C GLU A 543 19.78 0.43 4.63
N LYS A 544 20.23 0.71 3.39
CA LYS A 544 20.24 2.07 2.83
C LYS A 544 18.83 2.63 2.69
N LEU A 545 17.88 1.83 2.23
CA LEU A 545 16.47 2.22 2.14
C LEU A 545 15.91 2.58 3.51
N LEU A 546 16.13 1.75 4.53
CA LEU A 546 15.60 1.95 5.88
C LEU A 546 16.26 3.11 6.62
N SER A 547 17.50 3.46 6.26
CA SER A 547 18.24 4.60 6.84
C SER A 547 18.13 5.89 6.02
N ALA A 548 17.36 5.92 4.94
CA ALA A 548 17.17 7.09 4.10
C ALA A 548 16.59 8.27 4.90
N ARG A 549 17.19 9.45 4.77
CA ARG A 549 16.82 10.69 5.45
C ARG A 549 16.09 11.67 4.55
N THR A 550 16.18 11.46 3.25
CA THR A 550 15.50 12.27 2.24
C THR A 550 14.69 11.39 1.30
N ARG A 551 13.70 11.98 0.62
CA ARG A 551 12.92 11.27 -0.42
C ARG A 551 13.81 10.80 -1.55
N ASP A 552 14.77 11.63 -1.98
CA ASP A 552 15.71 11.29 -3.06
C ASP A 552 16.59 10.09 -2.70
N GLU A 553 17.06 10.00 -1.45
CA GLU A 553 17.77 8.82 -0.96
C GLU A 553 16.88 7.57 -0.93
N GLN A 554 15.63 7.70 -0.47
CA GLN A 554 14.67 6.60 -0.47
C GLN A 554 14.39 6.11 -1.89
N VAL A 555 14.15 7.03 -2.83
CA VAL A 555 13.92 6.71 -4.24
C VAL A 555 15.15 6.04 -4.85
N ALA A 556 16.34 6.57 -4.62
CA ALA A 556 17.58 6.01 -5.15
C ALA A 556 17.87 4.62 -4.59
N ALA A 557 17.69 4.41 -3.27
CA ALA A 557 17.88 3.10 -2.65
C ALA A 557 16.86 2.07 -3.15
N THR A 558 15.60 2.48 -3.30
CA THR A 558 14.55 1.60 -3.80
C THR A 558 14.76 1.24 -5.28
N ARG A 559 15.18 2.19 -6.12
CA ARG A 559 15.53 1.92 -7.52
C ARG A 559 16.73 0.99 -7.63
N ALA A 560 17.76 1.19 -6.81
CA ALA A 560 18.91 0.29 -6.76
C ALA A 560 18.49 -1.14 -6.37
N LEU A 561 17.65 -1.26 -5.34
CA LEU A 561 17.07 -2.54 -4.91
C LEU A 561 16.25 -3.18 -6.03
N ASP A 562 15.32 -2.44 -6.65
CA ASP A 562 14.49 -2.91 -7.76
C ASP A 562 15.35 -3.47 -8.90
N ARG A 563 16.39 -2.72 -9.29
CA ARG A 563 17.31 -3.13 -10.35
C ARG A 563 18.04 -4.42 -10.02
N VAL A 564 18.56 -4.58 -8.80
CA VAL A 564 19.22 -5.83 -8.39
C VAL A 564 18.23 -6.99 -8.42
N LEU A 565 17.03 -6.81 -7.86
CA LEU A 565 16.01 -7.86 -7.86
C LEU A 565 15.61 -8.28 -9.28
N LEU A 566 15.50 -7.33 -10.21
CA LEU A 566 15.18 -7.60 -11.63
C LEU A 566 16.30 -8.37 -12.34
N TRP A 567 17.55 -7.90 -12.22
CA TRP A 567 18.71 -8.56 -12.88
C TRP A 567 19.09 -9.90 -12.26
N GLN A 568 18.62 -10.21 -11.07
CA GLN A 568 18.73 -11.54 -10.45
C GLN A 568 17.58 -12.47 -10.83
N HIS A 569 16.57 -11.98 -11.56
CA HIS A 569 15.45 -12.77 -12.08
C HIS A 569 14.72 -13.63 -11.02
N TYR A 570 14.55 -13.12 -9.78
CA TYR A 570 13.83 -13.85 -8.73
C TYR A 570 12.36 -14.09 -9.05
N THR A 571 11.81 -13.26 -9.94
CA THR A 571 10.41 -13.35 -10.37
C THR A 571 10.29 -13.18 -11.88
N ILE A 572 9.15 -13.64 -12.41
CA ILE A 572 8.65 -13.20 -13.72
C ILE A 572 7.56 -12.17 -13.46
N PRO A 573 7.84 -10.86 -13.58
CA PRO A 573 6.83 -9.82 -13.40
C PRO A 573 5.67 -10.02 -14.37
N ASN A 574 4.44 -9.82 -13.89
CA ASN A 574 3.25 -10.04 -14.69
C ASN A 574 2.77 -8.74 -15.35
N TRP A 575 1.70 -8.14 -14.83
CA TRP A 575 1.07 -6.95 -15.40
C TRP A 575 0.42 -6.10 -14.31
N TYR A 576 0.11 -4.87 -14.67
CA TYR A 576 -0.60 -3.95 -13.81
C TYR A 576 -1.54 -3.06 -14.64
N ILE A 577 -2.34 -2.24 -13.95
CA ILE A 577 -3.19 -1.21 -14.50
C ILE A 577 -2.91 0.09 -13.74
N ASP A 578 -2.81 1.19 -14.45
CA ASP A 578 -2.50 2.53 -13.95
C ASP A 578 -3.69 3.49 -14.00
N TYR A 579 -4.90 2.93 -14.13
CA TYR A 579 -6.15 3.67 -14.11
C TYR A 579 -7.25 2.87 -13.40
N HIS A 580 -8.19 3.58 -12.80
CA HIS A 580 -9.42 2.98 -12.29
C HIS A 580 -10.44 2.82 -13.40
N ARG A 581 -11.06 1.65 -13.52
CA ARG A 581 -12.23 1.42 -14.36
C ARG A 581 -13.46 1.75 -13.54
N LEU A 582 -13.99 2.96 -13.71
CA LEU A 582 -15.10 3.48 -12.91
C LEU A 582 -16.34 3.67 -13.78
N ALA A 583 -17.46 3.07 -13.36
CA ALA A 583 -18.78 3.41 -13.89
C ALA A 583 -19.60 4.06 -12.77
N TYR A 584 -20.23 5.21 -13.03
CA TYR A 584 -20.99 5.93 -12.03
C TYR A 584 -22.20 6.64 -12.62
N ARG A 585 -23.24 6.87 -11.81
CA ARG A 585 -24.42 7.64 -12.21
C ARG A 585 -24.04 9.08 -12.51
N ASN A 586 -24.50 9.62 -13.63
CA ASN A 586 -24.16 10.97 -14.12
C ASN A 586 -24.85 12.08 -13.32
N ARG A 587 -24.98 11.91 -12.01
CA ARG A 587 -25.53 12.87 -11.06
C ARG A 587 -24.51 13.46 -10.10
N PHE A 588 -23.25 13.03 -10.21
CA PHE A 588 -22.16 13.48 -9.36
C PHE A 588 -21.27 14.48 -10.07
N ALA A 589 -20.69 15.38 -9.27
CA ALA A 589 -19.64 16.28 -9.68
C ALA A 589 -18.44 16.15 -8.71
N PHE A 590 -17.27 16.47 -9.24
CA PHE A 590 -15.99 16.52 -8.50
C PHE A 590 -15.05 17.47 -9.24
N VAL A 591 -14.02 18.00 -8.57
CA VAL A 591 -13.06 18.94 -9.20
C VAL A 591 -12.08 18.21 -10.08
N ALA A 592 -11.27 17.34 -9.48
CA ALA A 592 -10.26 16.54 -10.13
C ALA A 592 -10.03 15.26 -9.33
N THR A 593 -9.55 14.23 -10.00
CA THR A 593 -9.11 13.03 -9.30
C THR A 593 -7.65 13.23 -8.89
N PRO A 594 -7.35 13.20 -7.60
CA PRO A 594 -5.99 13.32 -7.13
C PRO A 594 -5.18 12.06 -7.49
N PRO A 595 -3.83 12.16 -7.59
CA PRO A 595 -3.01 11.09 -8.14
C PRO A 595 -3.02 9.80 -7.31
N TYR A 596 -3.29 9.88 -6.00
CA TYR A 596 -3.16 8.74 -5.09
C TYR A 596 -4.49 8.23 -4.51
N THR A 597 -5.63 8.78 -4.93
CA THR A 597 -6.97 8.32 -4.51
C THR A 597 -8.01 8.66 -5.56
N LEU A 598 -9.17 8.00 -5.57
CA LEU A 598 -10.32 8.41 -6.37
C LEU A 598 -10.99 9.70 -5.87
N GLY A 599 -10.66 10.15 -4.66
CA GLY A 599 -11.19 11.37 -4.08
C GLY A 599 -12.70 11.35 -3.82
N LEU A 600 -13.32 10.18 -3.68
CA LEU A 600 -14.77 10.03 -3.55
C LEU A 600 -15.39 10.79 -2.35
N ARG A 601 -14.58 11.07 -1.33
CA ARG A 601 -14.99 11.89 -0.17
C ARG A 601 -15.29 13.35 -0.54
N SER A 602 -14.73 13.85 -1.65
CA SER A 602 -14.93 15.22 -2.14
C SER A 602 -16.05 15.34 -3.16
N TRP A 603 -16.64 14.23 -3.60
CA TRP A 603 -17.73 14.24 -4.57
C TRP A 603 -19.01 14.81 -3.95
N TRP A 604 -19.86 15.40 -4.80
CA TRP A 604 -21.17 15.94 -4.41
C TRP A 604 -22.21 15.68 -5.49
N LEU A 605 -23.49 15.83 -5.16
CA LEU A 605 -24.56 15.78 -6.14
C LEU A 605 -24.60 17.06 -6.95
N LYS A 606 -24.71 16.94 -8.27
CA LYS A 606 -25.02 18.07 -9.14
C LYS A 606 -26.33 18.72 -8.66
N PRO A 607 -26.45 20.06 -8.69
CA PRO A 607 -27.74 20.68 -8.50
C PRO A 607 -28.74 20.08 -9.49
N THR A 608 -29.93 19.72 -9.04
CA THR A 608 -31.01 19.31 -9.93
C THR A 608 -31.34 20.53 -10.81
N GLU A 609 -31.18 20.43 -12.11
CA GLU A 609 -31.71 21.46 -13.00
C GLU A 609 -33.22 21.56 -12.73
N THR A 610 -33.65 22.60 -12.05
CA THR A 610 -35.06 22.93 -11.96
C THR A 610 -35.46 23.29 -13.37
N THR A 611 -36.11 22.37 -14.06
CA THR A 611 -36.78 22.66 -15.32
C THR A 611 -37.79 23.80 -15.02
N GLN A 612 -37.44 25.03 -15.43
CA GLN A 612 -38.37 26.16 -15.43
C GLN A 612 -39.43 25.95 -16.50
#